data_18e59b5db1542dd451feecd6f760186b
#
_entry.id   18e59b5db1542dd451feecd6f760186b
#
_cell.length_a   1.000
_cell.length_b   1.000
_cell.length_c   1.000
_cell.angle_alpha   90.00
_cell.angle_beta   90.00
_cell.angle_gamma   90.00
#
_symmetry.space_group_name_H-M   'P 1'
#
loop_
_entity.id
_entity.type
_entity.pdbx_description
1 polymer ?
#
loop_
_entity_poly.entity_id
_entity_poly.type
_entity_poly.pdbx_seq_one_letter_code
_entity_poly.pdbx_strand_id
1 'polypeptide(L)'
;METVKQPQFIISYNGKDITSDISSGLLSVEYTDNTENQSDEIAITVEDTDANWRGPWYPTKGDTLSLEFGYKGSALISAGNFKLDEIALSGPPDVVSIRGIAAGFNKAVRTRNSKAFENQSLKQIADAVAKNHGFTVQGTIANVQFSRVTQNRENDLEFLRRIASEYGHIFSVRDSKLIFTNVNDIEKGKAVVSIDRTDLLSYSLRDKTSNVFKDAQVKYHDPKDKTVKEYKTSGNTNADGEDVGDTTQED
;
A
#
# COMPACT_ATOMS: atom_id res chain seq x y z
N MET A 1 29.23 -12.85 -23.63
CA MET A 1 28.69 -11.51 -23.89
C MET A 1 27.42 -11.37 -23.07
N GLU A 2 27.40 -10.54 -22.07
CA GLU A 2 26.15 -10.18 -21.41
C GLU A 2 25.25 -9.45 -22.39
N THR A 3 24.11 -10.02 -22.68
CA THR A 3 23.09 -9.37 -23.51
C THR A 3 22.54 -8.19 -22.73
N VAL A 4 22.68 -6.98 -23.26
CA VAL A 4 22.08 -5.77 -22.68
C VAL A 4 20.58 -6.00 -22.55
N LYS A 5 20.09 -5.98 -21.32
CA LYS A 5 18.66 -6.13 -21.03
C LYS A 5 17.90 -4.90 -21.56
N GLN A 6 16.94 -5.12 -22.43
CA GLN A 6 16.10 -4.07 -23.03
C GLN A 6 14.80 -3.97 -22.25
N PRO A 7 14.51 -2.83 -21.58
CA PRO A 7 13.23 -2.62 -20.90
C PRO A 7 12.05 -2.75 -21.89
N GLN A 8 10.98 -3.34 -21.45
CA GLN A 8 9.72 -3.47 -22.19
C GLN A 8 8.55 -3.23 -21.24
N PHE A 9 7.53 -2.56 -21.73
CA PHE A 9 6.28 -2.36 -21.02
C PHE A 9 5.09 -2.44 -21.98
N ILE A 10 3.92 -2.71 -21.42
CA ILE A 10 2.62 -2.68 -22.10
C ILE A 10 1.67 -1.83 -21.27
N ILE A 11 1.08 -0.83 -21.89
CA ILE A 11 0.06 0.02 -21.28
C ILE A 11 -1.27 -0.26 -21.96
N SER A 12 -2.28 -0.59 -21.16
CA SER A 12 -3.63 -0.77 -21.67
C SER A 12 -4.59 0.24 -21.05
N TYR A 13 -5.50 0.75 -21.88
CA TYR A 13 -6.59 1.65 -21.51
C TYR A 13 -7.93 0.97 -21.76
N ASN A 14 -8.73 0.79 -20.69
CA ASN A 14 -9.98 0.02 -20.73
C ASN A 14 -9.84 -1.36 -21.39
N GLY A 15 -8.68 -2.03 -21.13
CA GLY A 15 -8.38 -3.35 -21.67
C GLY A 15 -7.85 -3.39 -23.11
N LYS A 16 -7.69 -2.25 -23.76
CA LYS A 16 -7.07 -2.13 -25.09
C LYS A 16 -5.61 -1.71 -24.93
N ASP A 17 -4.68 -2.46 -25.52
CA ASP A 17 -3.27 -2.06 -25.60
C ASP A 17 -3.14 -0.77 -26.43
N ILE A 18 -2.58 0.27 -25.82
CA ILE A 18 -2.33 1.58 -26.42
C ILE A 18 -0.83 1.90 -26.52
N THR A 19 0.03 0.95 -26.20
CA THR A 19 1.48 1.17 -26.12
C THR A 19 2.05 1.76 -27.41
N SER A 20 1.67 1.19 -28.55
CA SER A 20 2.12 1.68 -29.85
C SER A 20 1.55 3.08 -30.20
N ASP A 21 0.30 3.33 -29.78
CA ASP A 21 -0.40 4.57 -30.10
C ASP A 21 0.23 5.78 -29.39
N ILE A 22 0.78 5.55 -28.17
CA ILE A 22 1.38 6.61 -27.36
C ILE A 22 2.92 6.69 -27.47
N SER A 23 3.56 5.67 -28.05
CA SER A 23 5.03 5.51 -28.00
C SER A 23 5.81 6.68 -28.60
N SER A 24 5.27 7.35 -29.62
CA SER A 24 5.93 8.48 -30.30
C SER A 24 6.03 9.75 -29.42
N GLY A 25 5.05 9.95 -28.54
CA GLY A 25 5.00 11.09 -27.63
C GLY A 25 5.28 10.75 -26.17
N LEU A 26 5.59 9.49 -25.87
CA LEU A 26 5.78 9.04 -24.49
C LEU A 26 7.07 9.62 -23.88
N LEU A 27 6.92 10.36 -22.79
CA LEU A 27 8.04 10.94 -22.04
C LEU A 27 8.43 10.10 -20.84
N SER A 28 7.47 9.63 -20.04
CA SER A 28 7.73 8.75 -18.92
C SER A 28 6.56 7.82 -18.59
N VAL A 29 6.90 6.67 -18.01
CA VAL A 29 5.98 5.77 -17.31
C VAL A 29 6.59 5.50 -15.95
N GLU A 30 5.85 5.82 -14.91
CA GLU A 30 6.25 5.64 -13.53
C GLU A 30 5.25 4.73 -12.83
N TYR A 31 5.75 3.74 -12.12
CA TYR A 31 4.96 2.90 -11.24
C TYR A 31 5.54 3.00 -9.83
N THR A 32 4.69 3.33 -8.87
CA THR A 32 5.04 3.38 -7.47
C THR A 32 4.29 2.29 -6.72
N ASP A 33 5.06 1.33 -6.21
CA ASP A 33 4.56 0.28 -5.30
C ASP A 33 4.69 0.80 -3.86
N ASN A 34 3.56 1.12 -3.25
CA ASN A 34 3.49 1.63 -1.89
C ASN A 34 3.29 0.48 -0.91
N THR A 35 4.23 0.32 0.02
CA THR A 35 4.20 -0.77 1.01
C THR A 35 3.17 -0.54 2.10
N GLU A 36 3.01 0.74 2.54
CA GLU A 36 2.18 1.09 3.68
C GLU A 36 1.21 2.22 3.37
N ASN A 37 -0.04 2.01 3.79
CA ASN A 37 -1.04 3.08 3.95
C ASN A 37 -1.36 3.94 2.74
N GLN A 38 -0.82 3.63 1.56
CA GLN A 38 -1.10 4.30 0.30
C GLN A 38 -1.43 3.26 -0.77
N SER A 39 -2.22 3.66 -1.75
CA SER A 39 -2.46 2.84 -2.92
C SER A 39 -1.28 2.92 -3.86
N ASP A 40 -1.01 1.84 -4.58
CA ASP A 40 -0.06 1.87 -5.68
C ASP A 40 -0.55 2.86 -6.74
N GLU A 41 0.39 3.47 -7.43
CA GLU A 41 0.13 4.53 -8.39
C GLU A 41 0.84 4.26 -9.70
N ILE A 42 0.20 4.69 -10.79
CA ILE A 42 0.81 4.80 -12.11
C ILE A 42 0.74 6.26 -12.58
N ALA A 43 1.82 6.77 -13.15
CA ALA A 43 1.84 8.04 -13.84
C ALA A 43 2.41 7.84 -15.26
N ILE A 44 1.69 8.35 -16.24
CA ILE A 44 2.07 8.31 -17.65
C ILE A 44 2.15 9.75 -18.13
N THR A 45 3.29 10.15 -18.64
CA THR A 45 3.49 11.51 -19.20
C THR A 45 3.75 11.41 -20.69
N VAL A 46 2.97 12.13 -21.47
CA VAL A 46 3.04 12.16 -22.94
C VAL A 46 3.08 13.58 -23.44
N GLU A 47 3.81 13.80 -24.52
CA GLU A 47 3.77 15.04 -25.29
C GLU A 47 2.51 15.08 -26.18
N ASP A 48 1.82 16.22 -26.24
CA ASP A 48 0.56 16.39 -26.98
C ASP A 48 0.72 17.33 -28.17
N THR A 49 1.71 17.07 -29.00
CA THR A 49 2.04 17.90 -30.18
C THR A 49 0.85 18.06 -31.14
N ASP A 50 0.09 16.98 -31.31
CA ASP A 50 -1.06 16.94 -32.25
C ASP A 50 -2.39 17.33 -31.58
N ALA A 51 -2.39 17.75 -30.34
CA ALA A 51 -3.57 18.11 -29.55
C ALA A 51 -4.62 16.97 -29.39
N ASN A 52 -4.22 15.73 -29.60
CA ASN A 52 -5.11 14.57 -29.50
C ASN A 52 -5.61 14.36 -28.06
N TRP A 53 -4.75 14.53 -27.09
CA TRP A 53 -5.06 14.36 -25.67
C TRP A 53 -5.92 15.49 -25.08
N ARG A 54 -5.92 16.66 -25.73
CA ARG A 54 -6.84 17.77 -25.42
C ARG A 54 -8.16 17.67 -26.18
N GLY A 55 -8.29 16.67 -27.03
CA GLY A 55 -9.44 16.47 -27.94
C GLY A 55 -9.98 15.04 -27.88
N PRO A 56 -9.90 14.28 -28.99
CA PRO A 56 -10.56 12.96 -29.11
C PRO A 56 -10.07 11.91 -28.12
N TRP A 57 -8.83 12.01 -27.64
CA TRP A 57 -8.21 11.06 -26.71
C TRP A 57 -8.28 11.52 -25.25
N TYR A 58 -9.04 12.58 -24.96
CA TYR A 58 -9.15 13.06 -23.59
C TYR A 58 -9.72 11.97 -22.68
N PRO A 59 -8.94 11.49 -21.66
CA PRO A 59 -9.37 10.36 -20.87
C PRO A 59 -10.52 10.73 -19.93
N THR A 60 -11.33 9.74 -19.57
CA THR A 60 -12.42 9.93 -18.60
C THR A 60 -12.01 9.47 -17.22
N LYS A 61 -12.25 10.31 -16.20
CA LYS A 61 -11.97 9.92 -14.81
C LYS A 61 -12.73 8.66 -14.43
N GLY A 62 -12.03 7.72 -13.84
CA GLY A 62 -12.57 6.42 -13.45
C GLY A 62 -12.39 5.33 -14.51
N ASP A 63 -11.88 5.66 -15.71
CA ASP A 63 -11.44 4.65 -16.67
C ASP A 63 -10.29 3.81 -16.10
N THR A 64 -10.03 2.67 -16.71
CA THR A 64 -9.04 1.72 -16.22
C THR A 64 -7.77 1.78 -17.05
N LEU A 65 -6.64 1.93 -16.36
CA LEU A 65 -5.31 1.72 -16.90
C LEU A 65 -4.75 0.42 -16.36
N SER A 66 -3.93 -0.27 -17.14
CA SER A 66 -3.08 -1.35 -16.64
C SER A 66 -1.67 -1.22 -17.19
N LEU A 67 -0.70 -1.70 -16.42
CA LEU A 67 0.71 -1.71 -16.77
C LEU A 67 1.27 -3.11 -16.58
N GLU A 68 1.98 -3.58 -17.60
CA GLU A 68 2.89 -4.72 -17.51
C GLU A 68 4.29 -4.23 -17.87
N PHE A 69 5.31 -4.67 -17.15
CA PHE A 69 6.68 -4.24 -17.39
C PHE A 69 7.69 -5.36 -17.13
N GLY A 70 8.85 -5.22 -17.72
CA GLY A 70 9.93 -6.22 -17.62
C GLY A 70 11.01 -5.99 -18.64
N TYR A 71 11.58 -7.08 -19.13
CA TYR A 71 12.62 -7.06 -20.15
C TYR A 71 12.22 -7.88 -21.36
N LYS A 72 12.61 -7.42 -22.55
CA LYS A 72 12.36 -8.11 -23.81
C LYS A 72 12.92 -9.54 -23.76
N GLY A 73 12.06 -10.49 -24.08
CA GLY A 73 12.40 -11.92 -24.04
C GLY A 73 12.19 -12.60 -22.68
N SER A 74 11.69 -11.87 -21.68
CA SER A 74 11.26 -12.40 -20.39
C SER A 74 9.75 -12.22 -20.21
N ALA A 75 9.17 -12.96 -19.27
CA ALA A 75 7.79 -12.72 -18.87
C ALA A 75 7.66 -11.33 -18.25
N LEU A 76 6.63 -10.58 -18.66
CA LEU A 76 6.32 -9.29 -18.06
C LEU A 76 5.62 -9.48 -16.72
N ILE A 77 5.86 -8.55 -15.81
CA ILE A 77 5.26 -8.50 -14.49
C ILE A 77 4.08 -7.52 -14.58
N SER A 78 2.90 -7.95 -14.14
CA SER A 78 1.75 -7.06 -14.05
C SER A 78 1.85 -6.18 -12.80
N ALA A 79 1.76 -4.85 -13.00
CA ALA A 79 1.59 -3.89 -11.91
C ALA A 79 0.14 -3.81 -11.41
N GLY A 80 -0.79 -4.49 -12.10
CA GLY A 80 -2.22 -4.49 -11.77
C GLY A 80 -3.05 -3.48 -12.56
N ASN A 81 -4.26 -3.22 -12.06
CA ASN A 81 -5.21 -2.30 -12.67
C ASN A 81 -5.35 -1.03 -11.83
N PHE A 82 -5.39 0.09 -12.51
CA PHE A 82 -5.48 1.43 -11.92
C PHE A 82 -6.73 2.13 -12.41
N LYS A 83 -7.39 2.87 -11.53
CA LYS A 83 -8.45 3.81 -11.89
C LYS A 83 -7.85 5.18 -12.12
N LEU A 84 -8.15 5.75 -13.26
CA LEU A 84 -7.72 7.10 -13.61
C LEU A 84 -8.32 8.10 -12.62
N ASP A 85 -7.43 8.84 -11.95
CA ASP A 85 -7.80 9.78 -10.89
C ASP A 85 -7.53 11.24 -11.29
N GLU A 86 -6.40 11.50 -11.94
CA GLU A 86 -5.97 12.84 -12.30
C GLU A 86 -5.49 12.91 -13.73
N ILE A 87 -5.84 14.00 -14.40
CA ILE A 87 -5.34 14.38 -15.72
C ILE A 87 -4.85 15.82 -15.61
N ALA A 88 -3.57 16.05 -15.81
CA ALA A 88 -2.94 17.36 -15.78
C ALA A 88 -2.45 17.72 -17.19
N LEU A 89 -2.78 18.91 -17.63
CA LEU A 89 -2.34 19.51 -18.89
C LEU A 89 -1.40 20.67 -18.58
N SER A 90 -0.26 20.72 -19.24
CA SER A 90 0.72 21.79 -19.10
C SER A 90 1.29 22.19 -20.46
N GLY A 91 1.80 23.41 -20.59
CA GLY A 91 2.37 23.89 -21.83
C GLY A 91 2.82 25.36 -21.74
N PRO A 92 3.63 25.89 -22.71
CA PRO A 92 4.41 25.15 -23.69
C PRO A 92 5.71 24.54 -23.10
N PRO A 93 6.19 23.38 -23.57
CA PRO A 93 5.57 22.49 -24.56
C PRO A 93 4.34 21.80 -24.00
N ASP A 94 3.44 21.40 -24.89
CA ASP A 94 2.18 20.77 -24.50
C ASP A 94 2.43 19.33 -24.03
N VAL A 95 2.15 19.09 -22.76
CA VAL A 95 2.36 17.80 -22.08
C VAL A 95 1.10 17.43 -21.30
N VAL A 96 0.76 16.16 -21.36
CA VAL A 96 -0.33 15.55 -20.59
C VAL A 96 0.24 14.55 -19.61
N SER A 97 -0.10 14.70 -18.33
CA SER A 97 0.20 13.73 -17.30
C SER A 97 -1.11 13.06 -16.87
N ILE A 98 -1.12 11.73 -16.93
CA ILE A 98 -2.26 10.88 -16.59
C ILE A 98 -1.86 10.06 -15.38
N ARG A 99 -2.59 10.22 -14.26
CA ARG A 99 -2.33 9.50 -13.01
C ARG A 99 -3.47 8.56 -12.70
N GLY A 100 -3.13 7.34 -12.36
CA GLY A 100 -4.06 6.32 -11.90
C GLY A 100 -3.66 5.79 -10.53
N ILE A 101 -4.65 5.45 -9.73
CA ILE A 101 -4.50 4.79 -8.43
C ILE A 101 -5.01 3.36 -8.51
N ALA A 102 -4.42 2.44 -7.74
CA ALA A 102 -4.78 1.03 -7.78
C ALA A 102 -6.29 0.80 -7.67
N ALA A 103 -6.83 -0.03 -8.56
CA ALA A 103 -8.26 -0.22 -8.77
C ALA A 103 -8.91 -1.12 -7.71
N GLY A 104 -8.74 -0.79 -6.44
CA GLY A 104 -9.51 -1.39 -5.34
C GLY A 104 -10.61 -0.49 -4.80
N PHE A 105 -10.69 0.75 -5.29
CA PHE A 105 -11.56 1.80 -4.75
C PHE A 105 -12.85 1.94 -5.57
N ASN A 106 -13.82 1.07 -5.33
CA ASN A 106 -15.15 1.34 -5.84
C ASN A 106 -15.82 2.47 -5.02
N LYS A 107 -16.93 3.00 -5.54
CA LYS A 107 -17.62 4.15 -4.94
C LYS A 107 -18.07 3.88 -3.49
N ALA A 108 -18.39 2.63 -3.16
CA ALA A 108 -18.83 2.22 -1.83
C ALA A 108 -17.73 2.32 -0.76
N VAL A 109 -16.46 2.08 -1.15
CA VAL A 109 -15.30 2.19 -0.26
C VAL A 109 -15.04 3.65 0.16
N ARG A 110 -15.48 4.62 -0.64
CA ARG A 110 -15.34 6.05 -0.35
C ARG A 110 -16.46 6.62 0.55
N THR A 111 -17.50 5.82 0.84
CA THR A 111 -18.61 6.27 1.70
C THR A 111 -18.20 6.22 3.16
N ARG A 112 -18.37 7.33 3.87
CA ARG A 112 -18.10 7.40 5.31
C ARG A 112 -19.24 6.78 6.10
N ASN A 113 -18.90 5.92 7.03
CA ASN A 113 -19.84 5.20 7.88
C ASN A 113 -19.53 5.47 9.36
N SER A 114 -20.56 5.27 10.18
CA SER A 114 -20.40 5.19 11.63
C SER A 114 -21.01 3.86 12.08
N LYS A 115 -20.16 2.94 12.55
CA LYS A 115 -20.55 1.58 12.93
C LYS A 115 -19.71 1.11 14.11
N ALA A 116 -20.34 0.40 15.03
CA ALA A 116 -19.65 -0.30 16.11
C ALA A 116 -19.49 -1.78 15.77
N PHE A 117 -18.33 -2.33 16.05
CA PHE A 117 -18.04 -3.75 16.02
C PHE A 117 -17.85 -4.21 17.47
N GLU A 118 -18.66 -5.15 17.93
CA GLU A 118 -18.68 -5.61 19.32
C GLU A 118 -18.32 -7.10 19.39
N ASN A 119 -17.49 -7.47 20.35
CA ASN A 119 -17.06 -8.85 20.58
C ASN A 119 -16.52 -9.55 19.32
N GLN A 120 -15.70 -8.84 18.53
CA GLN A 120 -15.12 -9.36 17.29
C GLN A 120 -13.60 -9.28 17.32
N SER A 121 -12.96 -10.24 16.65
CA SER A 121 -11.52 -10.17 16.41
C SER A 121 -11.18 -9.24 15.27
N LEU A 122 -9.93 -8.77 15.26
CA LEU A 122 -9.37 -7.97 14.17
C LEU A 122 -9.56 -8.66 12.80
N LYS A 123 -9.33 -10.00 12.78
CA LYS A 123 -9.53 -10.80 11.57
C LYS A 123 -11.00 -10.81 11.14
N GLN A 124 -11.94 -11.01 12.06
CA GLN A 124 -13.38 -11.00 11.73
C GLN A 124 -13.85 -9.67 11.16
N ILE A 125 -13.32 -8.56 11.68
CA ILE A 125 -13.62 -7.22 11.17
C ILE A 125 -13.04 -7.05 9.76
N ALA A 126 -11.77 -7.43 9.54
CA ALA A 126 -11.14 -7.36 8.23
C ALA A 126 -11.88 -8.22 7.18
N ASP A 127 -12.23 -9.45 7.54
CA ASP A 127 -12.98 -10.36 6.66
C ASP A 127 -14.38 -9.81 6.32
N ALA A 128 -15.09 -9.23 7.30
CA ALA A 128 -16.41 -8.64 7.08
C ALA A 128 -16.35 -7.45 6.12
N VAL A 129 -15.38 -6.57 6.30
CA VAL A 129 -15.19 -5.42 5.41
C VAL A 129 -14.76 -5.89 4.01
N ALA A 130 -13.82 -6.81 3.92
CA ALA A 130 -13.38 -7.38 2.65
C ALA A 130 -14.54 -7.97 1.86
N LYS A 131 -15.37 -8.77 2.53
CA LYS A 131 -16.57 -9.40 1.92
C LYS A 131 -17.54 -8.37 1.36
N ASN A 132 -17.78 -7.27 2.08
CA ASN A 132 -18.70 -6.22 1.63
C ASN A 132 -18.24 -5.54 0.33
N HIS A 133 -16.92 -5.54 0.07
CA HIS A 133 -16.33 -4.90 -1.10
C HIS A 133 -15.84 -5.88 -2.16
N GLY A 134 -16.07 -7.17 -1.98
CA GLY A 134 -15.64 -8.21 -2.92
C GLY A 134 -14.14 -8.46 -2.90
N PHE A 135 -13.47 -8.12 -1.79
CA PHE A 135 -12.05 -8.40 -1.59
C PHE A 135 -11.81 -9.76 -0.92
N THR A 136 -10.63 -10.31 -1.15
CA THR A 136 -10.07 -11.44 -0.40
C THR A 136 -8.98 -10.95 0.54
N VAL A 137 -9.04 -11.36 1.82
CA VAL A 137 -8.00 -11.01 2.79
C VAL A 137 -6.78 -11.90 2.60
N GLN A 138 -5.60 -11.30 2.53
CA GLN A 138 -4.30 -11.98 2.48
C GLN A 138 -3.38 -11.45 3.60
N GLY A 139 -2.59 -12.36 4.17
CA GLY A 139 -1.60 -12.06 5.22
C GLY A 139 -1.95 -12.72 6.54
N THR A 140 -1.11 -12.45 7.54
CA THR A 140 -1.24 -12.99 8.91
C THR A 140 -1.76 -11.90 9.82
N ILE A 141 -2.95 -12.12 10.39
CA ILE A 141 -3.58 -11.18 11.31
C ILE A 141 -3.44 -11.71 12.74
N ALA A 142 -2.87 -10.91 13.64
CA ALA A 142 -2.74 -11.26 15.04
C ALA A 142 -4.13 -11.47 15.69
N ASN A 143 -4.17 -12.34 16.69
CA ASN A 143 -5.41 -12.64 17.42
C ASN A 143 -5.75 -11.53 18.42
N VAL A 144 -6.09 -10.36 17.92
CA VAL A 144 -6.57 -9.22 18.72
C VAL A 144 -8.08 -9.30 18.85
N GLN A 145 -8.58 -9.28 20.09
CA GLN A 145 -10.02 -9.31 20.39
C GLN A 145 -10.48 -7.94 20.90
N PHE A 146 -11.57 -7.47 20.34
CA PHE A 146 -12.22 -6.22 20.74
C PHE A 146 -13.50 -6.51 21.51
N SER A 147 -13.66 -5.95 22.70
CA SER A 147 -14.98 -5.82 23.31
C SER A 147 -15.85 -4.87 22.49
N ARG A 148 -15.25 -3.78 22.04
CA ARG A 148 -15.88 -2.81 21.13
C ARG A 148 -14.82 -1.98 20.42
N VAL A 149 -14.94 -1.83 19.10
CA VAL A 149 -14.22 -0.83 18.30
C VAL A 149 -15.21 -0.10 17.41
N THR A 150 -15.04 1.20 17.29
CA THR A 150 -15.98 2.05 16.55
C THR A 150 -15.31 2.67 15.33
N GLN A 151 -15.92 2.47 14.17
CA GLN A 151 -15.70 3.28 12.99
C GLN A 151 -16.51 4.57 13.15
N ASN A 152 -15.86 5.74 13.11
CA ASN A 152 -16.50 7.02 13.36
C ASN A 152 -16.30 7.98 12.20
N ARG A 153 -17.30 8.09 11.32
CA ARG A 153 -17.27 8.94 10.11
C ARG A 153 -16.04 8.68 9.22
N GLU A 154 -15.57 7.46 9.20
CA GLU A 154 -14.49 6.98 8.38
C GLU A 154 -15.05 6.14 7.22
N ASN A 155 -14.38 6.08 6.08
CA ASN A 155 -14.66 5.03 5.12
C ASN A 155 -14.07 3.69 5.62
N ASP A 156 -14.50 2.59 5.02
CA ASP A 156 -14.13 1.26 5.51
C ASP A 156 -12.61 1.00 5.40
N LEU A 157 -11.94 1.56 4.39
CA LEU A 157 -10.48 1.41 4.26
C LEU A 157 -9.71 2.31 5.22
N GLU A 158 -10.17 3.55 5.46
CA GLU A 158 -9.60 4.42 6.48
C GLU A 158 -9.69 3.78 7.86
N PHE A 159 -10.85 3.18 8.17
CA PHE A 159 -11.05 2.45 9.41
C PHE A 159 -10.10 1.26 9.55
N LEU A 160 -10.01 0.39 8.51
CA LEU A 160 -9.08 -0.76 8.54
C LEU A 160 -7.62 -0.32 8.65
N ARG A 161 -7.23 0.74 7.95
CA ARG A 161 -5.89 1.31 8.03
C ARG A 161 -5.57 1.76 9.46
N ARG A 162 -6.49 2.48 10.09
CA ARG A 162 -6.30 2.97 11.46
C ARG A 162 -6.09 1.80 12.43
N ILE A 163 -7.00 0.82 12.44
CA ILE A 163 -6.87 -0.33 13.34
C ILE A 163 -5.65 -1.21 13.00
N ALA A 164 -5.27 -1.32 11.73
CA ALA A 164 -4.04 -2.01 11.34
C ALA A 164 -2.82 -1.34 11.97
N SER A 165 -2.69 -0.02 11.81
CA SER A 165 -1.58 0.75 12.38
C SER A 165 -1.55 0.70 13.91
N GLU A 166 -2.72 0.82 14.57
CA GLU A 166 -2.82 0.74 16.04
C GLU A 166 -2.36 -0.62 16.61
N TYR A 167 -2.48 -1.70 15.82
CA TYR A 167 -2.13 -3.06 16.25
C TYR A 167 -0.96 -3.68 15.49
N GLY A 168 -0.04 -2.86 14.98
CA GLY A 168 1.21 -3.30 14.37
C GLY A 168 1.06 -4.14 13.10
N HIS A 169 0.08 -3.78 12.25
CA HIS A 169 -0.15 -4.44 10.97
C HIS A 169 0.06 -3.48 9.81
N ILE A 170 0.57 -4.00 8.71
CA ILE A 170 0.56 -3.35 7.41
C ILE A 170 -0.78 -3.60 6.74
N PHE A 171 -1.33 -2.56 6.12
CA PHE A 171 -2.58 -2.59 5.37
C PHE A 171 -2.38 -2.00 3.98
N SER A 172 -2.77 -2.76 2.94
CA SER A 172 -2.77 -2.31 1.55
C SER A 172 -3.90 -2.99 0.76
N VAL A 173 -4.29 -2.39 -0.35
CA VAL A 173 -5.26 -2.97 -1.28
C VAL A 173 -4.62 -3.06 -2.65
N ARG A 174 -4.56 -4.28 -3.19
CA ARG A 174 -4.06 -4.56 -4.54
C ARG A 174 -5.09 -5.36 -5.32
N ASP A 175 -5.54 -4.83 -6.43
CA ASP A 175 -6.62 -5.43 -7.22
C ASP A 175 -7.85 -5.76 -6.35
N SER A 176 -8.21 -7.05 -6.25
CA SER A 176 -9.29 -7.54 -5.39
C SER A 176 -8.78 -8.16 -4.08
N LYS A 177 -7.57 -7.82 -3.64
CA LYS A 177 -6.93 -8.37 -2.44
C LYS A 177 -6.73 -7.27 -1.41
N LEU A 178 -7.12 -7.56 -0.20
CA LEU A 178 -6.87 -6.75 0.98
C LEU A 178 -5.72 -7.39 1.74
N ILE A 179 -4.55 -6.78 1.65
CA ILE A 179 -3.34 -7.24 2.34
C ILE A 179 -3.38 -6.70 3.75
N PHE A 180 -3.37 -7.60 4.72
CA PHE A 180 -3.44 -7.27 6.14
C PHE A 180 -2.50 -8.23 6.88
N THR A 181 -1.33 -7.76 7.28
CA THR A 181 -0.31 -8.64 7.85
C THR A 181 0.43 -8.00 9.01
N ASN A 182 0.84 -8.81 9.99
CA ASN A 182 1.61 -8.35 11.13
C ASN A 182 3.03 -8.00 10.70
N VAL A 183 3.55 -6.84 11.12
CA VAL A 183 4.90 -6.36 10.79
C VAL A 183 5.95 -7.34 11.30
N ASN A 184 5.81 -7.83 12.54
CA ASN A 184 6.76 -8.76 13.13
C ASN A 184 6.90 -10.08 12.35
N ASP A 185 5.81 -10.54 11.71
CA ASP A 185 5.85 -11.77 10.90
C ASP A 185 6.63 -11.56 9.61
N ILE A 186 6.61 -10.35 9.06
CA ILE A 186 7.41 -9.98 7.89
C ILE A 186 8.88 -9.89 8.27
N GLU A 187 9.19 -9.20 9.36
CA GLU A 187 10.58 -8.99 9.83
C GLU A 187 11.27 -10.29 10.22
N LYS A 188 10.54 -11.24 10.82
CA LYS A 188 11.04 -12.59 11.15
C LYS A 188 11.05 -13.55 9.97
N GLY A 189 10.46 -13.14 8.86
CA GLY A 189 10.40 -13.93 7.63
C GLY A 189 11.78 -14.12 6.99
N LYS A 190 11.91 -15.16 6.17
CA LYS A 190 13.11 -15.32 5.34
C LYS A 190 13.14 -14.25 4.27
N ALA A 191 14.34 -13.71 4.02
CA ALA A 191 14.55 -12.80 2.89
C ALA A 191 14.11 -13.48 1.58
N VAL A 192 13.24 -12.80 0.84
CA VAL A 192 12.73 -13.30 -0.47
C VAL A 192 13.72 -12.98 -1.58
N VAL A 193 14.44 -11.88 -1.44
CA VAL A 193 15.44 -11.40 -2.41
C VAL A 193 16.69 -10.97 -1.66
N SER A 194 17.86 -11.33 -2.18
CA SER A 194 19.15 -10.81 -1.75
C SER A 194 19.74 -10.00 -2.90
N ILE A 195 20.16 -8.78 -2.61
CA ILE A 195 20.73 -7.86 -3.60
C ILE A 195 22.16 -7.58 -3.17
N ASP A 196 23.12 -7.94 -4.02
CA ASP A 196 24.51 -7.63 -3.77
C ASP A 196 24.83 -6.16 -4.01
N ARG A 197 25.81 -5.64 -3.25
CA ARG A 197 26.28 -4.25 -3.40
C ARG A 197 26.68 -3.91 -4.84
N THR A 198 27.20 -4.88 -5.57
CA THR A 198 27.63 -4.77 -6.97
C THR A 198 26.47 -4.60 -7.95
N ASP A 199 25.27 -5.02 -7.58
CA ASP A 199 24.06 -4.91 -8.40
C ASP A 199 23.40 -3.52 -8.28
N LEU A 200 23.89 -2.69 -7.35
CA LEU A 200 23.31 -1.37 -7.07
C LEU A 200 24.11 -0.27 -7.76
N LEU A 201 23.42 0.55 -8.55
CA LEU A 201 24.00 1.77 -9.12
C LEU A 201 24.28 2.82 -8.04
N SER A 202 23.36 2.97 -7.09
CA SER A 202 23.51 3.84 -5.92
C SER A 202 22.65 3.33 -4.78
N TYR A 203 23.03 3.67 -3.55
CA TYR A 203 22.18 3.43 -2.37
C TYR A 203 22.42 4.54 -1.34
N SER A 204 21.41 4.80 -0.53
CA SER A 204 21.50 5.66 0.63
C SER A 204 20.87 4.95 1.82
N LEU A 205 21.64 4.69 2.85
CA LEU A 205 21.18 4.12 4.11
C LEU A 205 21.34 5.18 5.19
N ARG A 206 20.26 5.44 5.94
CA ARG A 206 20.28 6.39 7.04
C ARG A 206 19.69 5.71 8.28
N ASP A 207 20.51 5.51 9.27
CA ASP A 207 20.11 5.08 10.60
C ASP A 207 19.99 6.30 11.52
N LYS A 208 18.87 6.40 12.23
CA LYS A 208 18.60 7.50 13.18
C LYS A 208 18.27 6.92 14.54
N THR A 209 19.13 7.20 15.51
CA THR A 209 18.90 6.84 16.92
C THR A 209 18.03 7.84 17.68
N SER A 210 17.73 9.01 17.11
CA SER A 210 17.02 10.10 17.79
C SER A 210 15.56 9.81 18.15
N ASN A 211 14.96 8.74 17.59
CA ASN A 211 13.58 8.33 17.86
C ASN A 211 13.47 6.93 18.48
N VAL A 212 14.58 6.42 18.99
CA VAL A 212 14.58 5.12 19.69
C VAL A 212 14.24 5.35 21.15
N PHE A 213 13.07 4.91 21.58
CA PHE A 213 12.67 4.95 22.98
C PHE A 213 13.24 3.71 23.70
N LYS A 214 13.88 3.94 24.84
CA LYS A 214 14.42 2.87 25.66
C LYS A 214 13.29 2.06 26.34
N ASP A 215 12.27 2.78 26.80
CA ASP A 215 11.15 2.22 27.52
C ASP A 215 9.85 2.94 27.12
N ALA A 216 8.76 2.22 27.05
CA ALA A 216 7.43 2.77 26.96
C ALA A 216 6.57 2.29 28.13
N GLN A 217 5.78 3.22 28.70
CA GLN A 217 4.90 2.93 29.82
C GLN A 217 3.51 3.46 29.54
N VAL A 218 2.51 2.61 29.70
CA VAL A 218 1.10 2.99 29.56
C VAL A 218 0.38 2.67 30.87
N LYS A 219 -0.31 3.67 31.42
CA LYS A 219 -1.20 3.50 32.57
C LYS A 219 -2.63 3.70 32.12
N TYR A 220 -3.52 2.79 32.53
CA TYR A 220 -4.93 2.93 32.29
C TYR A 220 -5.77 2.49 33.48
N HIS A 221 -6.95 3.08 33.62
CA HIS A 221 -7.92 2.67 34.61
C HIS A 221 -8.80 1.55 34.03
N ASP A 222 -8.79 0.39 34.66
CA ASP A 222 -9.70 -0.71 34.30
C ASP A 222 -11.05 -0.48 35.00
N PRO A 223 -12.12 -0.19 34.25
CA PRO A 223 -13.43 0.07 34.86
C PRO A 223 -14.09 -1.17 35.45
N LYS A 224 -13.65 -2.38 35.10
CA LYS A 224 -14.19 -3.62 35.64
C LYS A 224 -13.63 -3.90 37.03
N ASP A 225 -12.33 -3.78 37.18
CA ASP A 225 -11.63 -4.06 38.42
C ASP A 225 -11.48 -2.82 39.32
N LYS A 226 -11.80 -1.62 38.77
CA LYS A 226 -11.65 -0.32 39.42
C LYS A 226 -10.21 -0.04 39.89
N THR A 227 -9.24 -0.60 39.19
CA THR A 227 -7.81 -0.48 39.49
C THR A 227 -7.10 0.29 38.37
N VAL A 228 -5.94 0.87 38.68
CA VAL A 228 -5.03 1.41 37.69
C VAL A 228 -4.05 0.32 37.32
N LYS A 229 -4.07 -0.08 36.06
CA LYS A 229 -3.12 -1.05 35.50
C LYS A 229 -2.01 -0.31 34.76
N GLU A 230 -0.81 -0.85 34.83
CA GLU A 230 0.39 -0.31 34.23
C GLU A 230 1.03 -1.37 33.34
N TYR A 231 1.33 -1.01 32.09
CA TYR A 231 2.13 -1.82 31.18
C TYR A 231 3.42 -1.09 30.89
N LYS A 232 4.53 -1.80 31.07
CA LYS A 232 5.86 -1.35 30.70
C LYS A 232 6.40 -2.27 29.61
N THR A 233 6.98 -1.70 28.59
CA THR A 233 7.77 -2.42 27.61
C THR A 233 9.16 -1.80 27.58
N SER A 234 10.20 -2.62 27.78
CA SER A 234 11.58 -2.22 27.60
C SER A 234 12.01 -2.66 26.22
N GLY A 235 12.33 -1.69 25.36
CA GLY A 235 13.00 -1.95 24.09
C GLY A 235 14.46 -2.25 24.36
N ASN A 236 14.81 -3.49 24.66
CA ASN A 236 16.19 -3.93 24.78
C ASN A 236 16.53 -4.74 23.53
N THR A 237 17.08 -4.09 22.53
CA THR A 237 17.73 -4.77 21.42
C THR A 237 19.12 -5.19 21.90
N ASN A 238 19.39 -6.50 21.95
CA ASN A 238 20.74 -7.02 22.14
C ASN A 238 21.63 -6.60 20.97
N ALA A 239 22.95 -6.62 21.19
CA ALA A 239 23.96 -6.34 20.15
C ALA A 239 23.81 -7.23 18.89
N ASP A 240 23.02 -8.30 18.96
CA ASP A 240 22.70 -9.25 17.89
C ASP A 240 21.33 -8.98 17.22
N GLY A 241 20.63 -7.89 17.58
CA GLY A 241 19.36 -7.49 16.93
C GLY A 241 18.14 -8.33 17.35
N GLU A 242 18.23 -9.12 18.40
CA GLU A 242 17.08 -9.83 18.95
C GLU A 242 16.30 -8.93 19.90
N ASP A 243 15.01 -8.73 19.62
CA ASP A 243 14.06 -8.05 20.50
C ASP A 243 13.79 -8.93 21.73
N VAL A 244 14.40 -8.61 22.84
CA VAL A 244 14.11 -9.23 24.13
C VAL A 244 13.02 -8.41 24.81
N GLY A 245 11.84 -8.45 24.23
CA GLY A 245 10.64 -7.88 24.83
C GLY A 245 10.20 -8.75 26.02
N ASP A 246 10.59 -8.36 27.22
CA ASP A 246 10.02 -8.91 28.46
C ASP A 246 8.76 -8.11 28.79
N THR A 247 7.60 -8.67 28.49
CA THR A 247 6.32 -8.16 28.95
C THR A 247 6.08 -8.68 30.37
N THR A 248 6.63 -8.02 31.35
CA THR A 248 6.26 -8.27 32.75
C THR A 248 4.95 -7.56 33.04
N GLN A 249 3.93 -8.37 33.28
CA GLN A 249 2.67 -7.93 33.88
C GLN A 249 2.94 -7.92 35.40
N GLU A 250 3.11 -6.74 35.99
CA GLU A 250 3.06 -6.60 37.45
C GLU A 250 1.60 -6.30 37.86
N ASP A 251 1.05 -7.18 38.71
CA ASP A 251 -0.26 -7.06 39.36
C ASP A 251 -0.33 -5.89 40.37
#